data_06a919a67360de56d5a86dae45835a90
#
_entry.id   06a919a67360de56d5a86dae45835a90
#
_cell.length_a   1.000
_cell.length_b   1.000
_cell.length_c   1.000
_cell.angle_alpha   90.00
_cell.angle_beta   90.00
_cell.angle_gamma   90.00
#
_symmetry.space_group_name_H-M   'P 1'
#
loop_
_entity.id
_entity.type
_entity.pdbx_description
1 polymer ?
#
loop_
_entity_poly.entity_id
_entity_poly.type
_entity_poly.pdbx_seq_one_letter_code
_entity_poly.pdbx_strand_id
1 'polypeptide(L)'
;MIELIPVIDIIDGKCVRLSQGDYDSKKVYNENPVEVALELEAHGIRRLHVVDLDGAASHHVVNYRTLEQIAVRTSLIIDFGGGVKSDEDLVIAFENGAQMVTGGSIAVKNPELFCKWLQMYGSEKIILGADVKEHKIAVNGWKDESGCELFPFLKDYVEKGVRKVICTDISCDGMLQGPSIALYKEILEHHPELYLIASGGVSCADDIRHLEVVGIPAVIFGKALYEGRITFKELENFVS
;
A
#
# COMPACT_ATOMS: atom_id res chain seq x y z
N MET A 1 9.09 -4.25 -16.80
CA MET A 1 7.68 -3.77 -16.79
C MET A 1 7.31 -3.53 -15.33
N ILE A 2 6.80 -2.35 -15.01
CA ILE A 2 6.41 -1.98 -13.63
C ILE A 2 5.15 -2.75 -13.22
N GLU A 3 5.12 -3.29 -11.98
CA GLU A 3 3.92 -3.95 -11.44
C GLU A 3 2.87 -2.92 -11.04
N LEU A 4 1.65 -3.10 -11.54
CA LEU A 4 0.50 -2.24 -11.19
C LEU A 4 -0.22 -2.79 -9.97
N ILE A 5 -0.40 -1.96 -8.96
CA ILE A 5 -1.07 -2.33 -7.71
C ILE A 5 -2.16 -1.28 -7.41
N PRO A 6 -3.36 -1.43 -7.98
CA PRO A 6 -4.48 -0.59 -7.53
C PRO A 6 -4.74 -0.76 -6.04
N VAL A 7 -5.26 0.29 -5.40
CA VAL A 7 -5.64 0.25 -3.99
C VAL A 7 -7.14 0.35 -3.80
N ILE A 8 -7.67 -0.48 -2.89
CA ILE A 8 -9.03 -0.37 -2.36
C ILE A 8 -8.93 -0.03 -0.87
N ASP A 9 -9.33 1.20 -0.52
CA ASP A 9 -9.50 1.60 0.87
C ASP A 9 -10.92 1.25 1.32
N ILE A 10 -11.06 0.68 2.52
CA ILE A 10 -12.35 0.20 3.04
C ILE A 10 -12.72 0.95 4.32
N ILE A 11 -13.93 1.54 4.32
CA ILE A 11 -14.62 2.05 5.51
C ILE A 11 -16.05 1.52 5.47
N ASP A 12 -16.53 0.94 6.58
CA ASP A 12 -17.88 0.36 6.70
C ASP A 12 -18.18 -0.66 5.58
N GLY A 13 -17.17 -1.44 5.16
CA GLY A 13 -17.30 -2.41 4.09
C GLY A 13 -17.42 -1.83 2.67
N LYS A 14 -17.21 -0.52 2.47
CA LYS A 14 -17.34 0.19 1.20
C LYS A 14 -15.98 0.63 0.66
N CYS A 15 -15.87 0.69 -0.67
CA CYS A 15 -14.69 1.26 -1.34
C CYS A 15 -14.72 2.79 -1.25
N VAL A 16 -13.72 3.37 -0.60
CA VAL A 16 -13.63 4.80 -0.34
C VAL A 16 -12.27 5.37 -0.73
N ARG A 17 -12.15 6.69 -0.72
CA ARG A 17 -10.86 7.41 -0.70
C ARG A 17 -10.93 8.56 0.27
N LEU A 18 -9.81 8.80 0.92
CA LEU A 18 -9.55 9.99 1.72
C LEU A 18 -8.64 10.94 0.95
N SER A 19 -8.58 12.19 1.32
CA SER A 19 -7.56 13.14 0.86
C SER A 19 -6.58 13.36 2.00
N GLN A 20 -5.31 13.01 1.80
CA GLN A 20 -4.24 13.10 2.82
C GLN A 20 -4.62 12.45 4.18
N GLY A 21 -5.32 11.31 4.15
CA GLY A 21 -5.73 10.59 5.35
C GLY A 21 -6.83 11.24 6.19
N ASP A 22 -7.45 12.32 5.71
CA ASP A 22 -8.53 13.00 6.40
C ASP A 22 -9.88 12.28 6.23
N TYR A 23 -10.41 11.73 7.33
CA TYR A 23 -11.67 10.97 7.37
C TYR A 23 -12.89 11.85 7.07
N ASP A 24 -12.83 13.17 7.33
CA ASP A 24 -13.90 14.10 7.00
C ASP A 24 -14.01 14.35 5.49
N SER A 25 -12.92 14.05 4.74
CA SER A 25 -12.87 14.13 3.28
C SER A 25 -13.35 12.85 2.57
N LYS A 26 -13.90 11.88 3.32
CA LYS A 26 -14.33 10.57 2.80
C LYS A 26 -15.27 10.70 1.60
N LYS A 27 -14.87 10.08 0.47
CA LYS A 27 -15.71 9.90 -0.72
C LYS A 27 -15.91 8.41 -0.99
N VAL A 28 -17.15 7.97 -1.10
CA VAL A 28 -17.51 6.60 -1.49
C VAL A 28 -17.47 6.51 -3.01
N TYR A 29 -16.74 5.56 -3.55
CA TYR A 29 -16.66 5.30 -4.99
C TYR A 29 -17.46 4.08 -5.41
N ASN A 30 -17.55 3.06 -4.54
CA ASN A 30 -18.38 1.90 -4.76
C ASN A 30 -18.87 1.35 -3.41
N GLU A 31 -20.13 0.97 -3.34
CA GLU A 31 -20.72 0.32 -2.16
C GLU A 31 -20.24 -1.11 -1.97
N ASN A 32 -19.67 -1.73 -3.03
CA ASN A 32 -19.22 -3.12 -3.04
C ASN A 32 -17.77 -3.23 -3.54
N PRO A 33 -16.77 -3.31 -2.64
CA PRO A 33 -15.36 -3.47 -3.01
C PRO A 33 -15.06 -4.71 -3.87
N VAL A 34 -15.87 -5.76 -3.77
CA VAL A 34 -15.71 -6.99 -4.57
C VAL A 34 -15.95 -6.72 -6.05
N GLU A 35 -16.92 -5.87 -6.40
CA GLU A 35 -17.16 -5.49 -7.80
C GLU A 35 -15.97 -4.75 -8.38
N VAL A 36 -15.37 -3.85 -7.59
CA VAL A 36 -14.15 -3.14 -8.00
C VAL A 36 -13.01 -4.12 -8.24
N ALA A 37 -12.81 -5.08 -7.33
CA ALA A 37 -11.76 -6.09 -7.46
C ALA A 37 -11.95 -6.97 -8.70
N LEU A 38 -13.18 -7.41 -8.99
CA LEU A 38 -13.52 -8.20 -10.20
C LEU A 38 -13.27 -7.39 -11.48
N GLU A 39 -13.59 -6.11 -11.50
CA GLU A 39 -13.34 -5.24 -12.65
C GLU A 39 -11.84 -5.07 -12.89
N LEU A 40 -11.06 -4.86 -11.84
CA LEU A 40 -9.59 -4.79 -11.92
C LEU A 40 -8.98 -6.09 -12.48
N GLU A 41 -9.41 -7.24 -11.97
CA GLU A 41 -8.95 -8.56 -12.46
C GLU A 41 -9.31 -8.77 -13.94
N ALA A 42 -10.53 -8.40 -14.37
CA ALA A 42 -10.98 -8.52 -15.74
C ALA A 42 -10.12 -7.71 -16.73
N HIS A 43 -9.47 -6.65 -16.28
CA HIS A 43 -8.52 -5.84 -17.04
C HIS A 43 -7.05 -6.23 -16.86
N GLY A 44 -6.78 -7.44 -16.34
CA GLY A 44 -5.44 -8.04 -16.28
C GLY A 44 -4.60 -7.62 -15.06
N ILE A 45 -5.17 -6.89 -14.13
CA ILE A 45 -4.51 -6.63 -12.84
C ILE A 45 -4.34 -7.96 -12.10
N ARG A 46 -3.17 -8.14 -11.48
CA ARG A 46 -2.82 -9.38 -10.76
C ARG A 46 -2.64 -9.17 -9.27
N ARG A 47 -2.36 -7.95 -8.85
CA ARG A 47 -2.11 -7.62 -7.46
C ARG A 47 -2.99 -6.46 -7.00
N LEU A 48 -3.46 -6.52 -5.76
CA LEU A 48 -4.32 -5.54 -5.14
C LEU A 48 -3.77 -5.16 -3.76
N HIS A 49 -3.72 -3.87 -3.46
CA HIS A 49 -3.49 -3.38 -2.11
C HIS A 49 -4.84 -3.07 -1.45
N VAL A 50 -5.14 -3.69 -0.32
CA VAL A 50 -6.37 -3.48 0.45
C VAL A 50 -6.04 -2.81 1.76
N VAL A 51 -6.64 -1.66 2.02
CA VAL A 51 -6.42 -0.91 3.27
C VAL A 51 -7.69 -0.85 4.09
N ASP A 52 -7.66 -1.45 5.28
CA ASP A 52 -8.70 -1.36 6.29
C ASP A 52 -8.56 -0.06 7.08
N LEU A 53 -9.26 0.98 6.65
CA LEU A 53 -9.21 2.30 7.31
C LEU A 53 -9.95 2.30 8.66
N ASP A 54 -11.00 1.49 8.83
CA ASP A 54 -11.61 1.28 10.15
C ASP A 54 -10.63 0.60 11.09
N GLY A 55 -9.88 -0.39 10.58
CA GLY A 55 -8.83 -1.06 11.32
C GLY A 55 -7.68 -0.10 11.68
N ALA A 56 -7.27 0.75 10.77
CA ALA A 56 -6.26 1.77 11.05
C ALA A 56 -6.68 2.72 12.19
N ALA A 57 -7.97 3.10 12.23
CA ALA A 57 -8.53 3.97 13.25
C ALA A 57 -8.72 3.26 14.61
N SER A 58 -9.16 1.99 14.61
CA SER A 58 -9.46 1.20 15.81
C SER A 58 -8.28 0.41 16.36
N HIS A 59 -7.16 0.34 15.61
CA HIS A 59 -5.94 -0.39 15.94
C HIS A 59 -6.10 -1.92 16.00
N HIS A 60 -7.05 -2.48 15.27
CA HIS A 60 -7.24 -3.91 15.04
C HIS A 60 -7.94 -4.15 13.70
N VAL A 61 -7.86 -5.34 13.12
CA VAL A 61 -8.49 -5.66 11.84
C VAL A 61 -10.01 -5.71 11.98
N VAL A 62 -10.73 -4.92 11.17
CA VAL A 62 -12.20 -4.78 11.20
C VAL A 62 -12.86 -5.38 9.97
N ASN A 63 -12.37 -5.02 8.78
CA ASN A 63 -13.01 -5.37 7.50
C ASN A 63 -12.54 -6.73 6.92
N TYR A 64 -12.21 -7.71 7.78
CA TYR A 64 -11.72 -9.03 7.36
C TYR A 64 -12.74 -9.80 6.49
N ARG A 65 -14.04 -9.60 6.70
CA ARG A 65 -15.08 -10.24 5.87
C ARG A 65 -15.08 -9.72 4.44
N THR A 66 -14.81 -8.42 4.25
CA THR A 66 -14.65 -7.83 2.92
C THR A 66 -13.39 -8.35 2.25
N LEU A 67 -12.28 -8.48 2.99
CA LEU A 67 -11.06 -9.11 2.51
C LEU A 67 -11.32 -10.54 2.03
N GLU A 68 -11.99 -11.36 2.85
CA GLU A 68 -12.36 -12.75 2.50
C GLU A 68 -13.20 -12.80 1.23
N GLN A 69 -14.20 -11.93 1.11
CA GLN A 69 -15.04 -11.88 -0.09
C GLN A 69 -14.27 -11.55 -1.36
N ILE A 70 -13.32 -10.61 -1.29
CA ILE A 70 -12.43 -10.28 -2.42
C ILE A 70 -11.56 -11.50 -2.75
N ALA A 71 -10.91 -12.10 -1.76
CA ALA A 71 -10.01 -13.24 -1.94
C ALA A 71 -10.69 -14.48 -2.51
N VAL A 72 -11.94 -14.77 -2.11
CA VAL A 72 -12.72 -15.91 -2.62
C VAL A 72 -13.25 -15.67 -4.03
N ARG A 73 -13.53 -14.42 -4.39
CA ARG A 73 -14.19 -14.06 -5.66
C ARG A 73 -13.22 -13.71 -6.78
N THR A 74 -11.93 -13.51 -6.46
CA THR A 74 -10.87 -13.14 -7.43
C THR A 74 -9.65 -14.02 -7.25
N SER A 75 -8.78 -14.04 -8.25
CA SER A 75 -7.43 -14.65 -8.17
C SER A 75 -6.35 -13.61 -7.88
N LEU A 76 -6.72 -12.41 -7.46
CA LEU A 76 -5.79 -11.34 -7.16
C LEU A 76 -4.88 -11.70 -5.99
N ILE A 77 -3.61 -11.37 -6.13
CA ILE A 77 -2.65 -11.42 -5.02
C ILE A 77 -2.90 -10.19 -4.14
N ILE A 78 -3.37 -10.41 -2.92
CA ILE A 78 -3.77 -9.32 -2.02
C ILE A 78 -2.66 -9.06 -1.01
N ASP A 79 -2.17 -7.82 -0.96
CA ASP A 79 -1.50 -7.33 0.22
C ASP A 79 -2.48 -6.47 1.04
N PHE A 80 -2.48 -6.72 2.36
CA PHE A 80 -3.44 -6.13 3.29
C PHE A 80 -2.75 -5.23 4.30
N GLY A 81 -3.25 -4.02 4.45
CA GLY A 81 -2.80 -3.05 5.45
C GLY A 81 -3.96 -2.46 6.24
N GLY A 82 -3.63 -1.73 7.30
CA GLY A 82 -4.62 -1.12 8.18
C GLY A 82 -5.00 -2.01 9.37
N GLY A 83 -4.79 -1.53 10.57
CA GLY A 83 -5.21 -2.20 11.81
C GLY A 83 -4.35 -3.36 12.31
N VAL A 84 -3.42 -3.89 11.55
CA VAL A 84 -2.57 -5.02 11.97
C VAL A 84 -1.58 -4.59 13.04
N LYS A 85 -1.87 -4.91 14.30
CA LYS A 85 -1.11 -4.47 15.49
C LYS A 85 -0.71 -5.59 16.43
N SER A 86 -1.21 -6.81 16.22
CA SER A 86 -0.97 -7.98 17.05
C SER A 86 -0.78 -9.24 16.21
N ASP A 87 -0.27 -10.31 16.82
CA ASP A 87 -0.20 -11.64 16.18
C ASP A 87 -1.59 -12.11 15.74
N GLU A 88 -2.63 -11.78 16.49
CA GLU A 88 -4.02 -12.13 16.22
C GLU A 88 -4.54 -11.41 14.96
N ASP A 89 -4.29 -10.10 14.83
CA ASP A 89 -4.63 -9.35 13.62
C ASP A 89 -3.93 -9.91 12.37
N LEU A 90 -2.64 -10.28 12.52
CA LEU A 90 -1.86 -10.86 11.43
C LEU A 90 -2.46 -12.19 10.96
N VAL A 91 -2.84 -13.05 11.92
CA VAL A 91 -3.50 -14.34 11.63
C VAL A 91 -4.85 -14.10 10.96
N ILE A 92 -5.66 -13.17 11.47
CA ILE A 92 -6.95 -12.81 10.85
C ILE A 92 -6.76 -12.39 9.40
N ALA A 93 -5.77 -11.53 9.09
CA ALA A 93 -5.51 -11.11 7.72
C ALA A 93 -5.16 -12.28 6.79
N PHE A 94 -4.24 -13.18 7.21
CA PHE A 94 -3.86 -14.34 6.41
C PHE A 94 -4.97 -15.37 6.25
N GLU A 95 -5.72 -15.67 7.31
CA GLU A 95 -6.83 -16.64 7.27
C GLU A 95 -7.99 -16.15 6.39
N ASN A 96 -8.15 -14.83 6.23
CA ASN A 96 -9.16 -14.24 5.37
C ASN A 96 -8.63 -13.90 3.95
N GLY A 97 -7.47 -14.45 3.58
CA GLY A 97 -7.01 -14.51 2.19
C GLY A 97 -5.99 -13.48 1.76
N ALA A 98 -5.44 -12.67 2.67
CA ALA A 98 -4.24 -11.90 2.35
C ALA A 98 -3.05 -12.82 2.07
N GLN A 99 -2.32 -12.58 0.99
CA GLN A 99 -1.07 -13.29 0.71
C GLN A 99 0.13 -12.55 1.29
N MET A 100 0.00 -11.24 1.49
CA MET A 100 1.00 -10.37 2.09
C MET A 100 0.33 -9.42 3.08
N VAL A 101 1.08 -8.98 4.08
CA VAL A 101 0.62 -7.98 5.05
C VAL A 101 1.62 -6.84 5.14
N THR A 102 1.10 -5.63 5.08
CA THR A 102 1.89 -4.40 5.21
C THR A 102 1.83 -3.87 6.64
N GLY A 103 2.98 -3.80 7.29
CA GLY A 103 3.16 -3.21 8.61
C GLY A 103 3.86 -1.86 8.54
N GLY A 104 3.12 -0.77 8.77
CA GLY A 104 3.67 0.59 8.87
C GLY A 104 3.94 0.97 10.32
N SER A 105 2.95 1.56 11.00
CA SER A 105 3.10 2.03 12.38
C SER A 105 3.62 0.98 13.38
N ILE A 106 3.35 -0.31 13.14
CA ILE A 106 3.83 -1.40 14.00
C ILE A 106 5.36 -1.52 13.94
N ALA A 107 5.96 -1.30 12.79
CA ALA A 107 7.41 -1.32 12.62
C ALA A 107 8.11 -0.23 13.44
N VAL A 108 7.44 0.90 13.68
CA VAL A 108 7.96 1.98 14.52
C VAL A 108 7.66 1.74 16.00
N LYS A 109 6.42 1.33 16.33
CA LYS A 109 5.94 1.26 17.72
C LYS A 109 6.31 -0.02 18.45
N ASN A 110 6.42 -1.12 17.72
CA ASN A 110 6.81 -2.43 18.24
C ASN A 110 7.69 -3.17 17.23
N PRO A 111 8.94 -2.69 17.03
CA PRO A 111 9.88 -3.27 16.05
C PRO A 111 10.21 -4.74 16.34
N GLU A 112 10.19 -5.16 17.60
CA GLU A 112 10.43 -6.57 17.97
C GLU A 112 9.34 -7.49 17.41
N LEU A 113 8.07 -7.07 17.53
CA LEU A 113 6.94 -7.83 16.99
C LEU A 113 6.99 -7.87 15.46
N PHE A 114 7.27 -6.75 14.79
CA PHE A 114 7.42 -6.73 13.35
C PHE A 114 8.56 -7.66 12.89
N CYS A 115 9.72 -7.63 13.55
CA CYS A 115 10.83 -8.52 13.24
C CYS A 115 10.49 -10.01 13.50
N LYS A 116 9.73 -10.31 14.55
CA LYS A 116 9.20 -11.66 14.78
C LYS A 116 8.34 -12.13 13.60
N TRP A 117 7.45 -11.28 13.10
CA TRP A 117 6.64 -11.60 11.91
C TRP A 117 7.49 -11.84 10.67
N LEU A 118 8.48 -10.97 10.45
CA LEU A 118 9.43 -11.11 9.33
C LEU A 118 10.18 -12.45 9.40
N GLN A 119 10.62 -12.87 10.59
CA GLN A 119 11.28 -14.16 10.79
C GLN A 119 10.35 -15.36 10.58
N MET A 120 9.09 -15.27 11.03
CA MET A 120 8.12 -16.36 10.96
C MET A 120 7.54 -16.55 9.56
N TYR A 121 7.21 -15.46 8.86
CA TYR A 121 6.48 -15.49 7.60
C TYR A 121 7.36 -15.16 6.38
N GLY A 122 8.53 -14.59 6.61
CA GLY A 122 9.49 -14.24 5.57
C GLY A 122 9.23 -12.90 4.87
N SER A 123 10.25 -12.42 4.16
CA SER A 123 10.23 -11.14 3.44
C SER A 123 9.29 -11.11 2.23
N GLU A 124 8.80 -12.28 1.79
CA GLU A 124 7.83 -12.36 0.71
C GLU A 124 6.41 -12.03 1.17
N LYS A 125 6.10 -12.28 2.46
CA LYS A 125 4.76 -12.08 3.02
C LYS A 125 4.63 -10.85 3.90
N ILE A 126 5.74 -10.35 4.45
CA ILE A 126 5.74 -9.16 5.32
C ILE A 126 6.37 -8.00 4.57
N ILE A 127 5.58 -6.95 4.38
CA ILE A 127 5.96 -5.73 3.69
C ILE A 127 6.15 -4.61 4.73
N LEU A 128 7.24 -3.86 4.63
CA LEU A 128 7.44 -2.67 5.45
C LEU A 128 6.70 -1.48 4.84
N GLY A 129 5.78 -0.88 5.58
CA GLY A 129 5.16 0.39 5.22
C GLY A 129 5.99 1.56 5.72
N ALA A 130 6.37 2.47 4.84
CA ALA A 130 7.11 3.68 5.13
C ALA A 130 6.34 4.90 4.59
N ASP A 131 5.44 5.44 5.41
CA ASP A 131 4.73 6.67 5.10
C ASP A 131 5.62 7.85 5.47
N VAL A 132 5.92 8.72 4.51
CA VAL A 132 7.00 9.70 4.59
C VAL A 132 6.47 11.11 4.38
N LYS A 133 6.92 12.02 5.23
CA LYS A 133 6.79 13.46 5.02
C LYS A 133 8.11 14.13 5.32
N GLU A 134 8.66 14.87 4.36
CA GLU A 134 9.94 15.57 4.53
C GLU A 134 11.07 14.64 5.04
N HIS A 135 11.21 13.44 4.45
CA HIS A 135 12.17 12.38 4.83
C HIS A 135 12.00 11.80 6.25
N LYS A 136 10.90 12.07 6.94
CA LYS A 136 10.57 11.51 8.24
C LYS A 136 9.41 10.53 8.16
N ILE A 137 9.50 9.46 8.93
CA ILE A 137 8.45 8.45 9.01
C ILE A 137 7.29 8.97 9.85
N ALA A 138 6.10 8.93 9.26
CA ALA A 138 4.84 9.22 9.95
C ALA A 138 4.17 7.93 10.44
N VAL A 139 3.37 8.05 11.48
CA VAL A 139 2.64 6.94 12.11
C VAL A 139 1.20 7.34 12.44
N ASN A 140 0.37 6.37 12.87
CA ASN A 140 -1.01 6.62 13.32
C ASN A 140 -1.92 7.26 12.26
N GLY A 141 -1.86 6.76 11.01
CA GLY A 141 -2.63 7.38 9.92
C GLY A 141 -2.20 8.82 9.66
N TRP A 142 -0.87 9.04 9.71
CA TRP A 142 -0.17 10.32 9.40
C TRP A 142 -0.39 11.45 10.43
N LYS A 143 -0.98 11.14 11.57
CA LYS A 143 -1.28 12.13 12.62
C LYS A 143 -0.07 12.51 13.46
N ASP A 144 0.91 11.59 13.55
CA ASP A 144 2.09 11.75 14.40
C ASP A 144 3.38 11.56 13.60
N GLU A 145 4.38 12.40 13.85
CA GLU A 145 5.75 12.17 13.41
C GLU A 145 6.43 11.20 14.38
N SER A 146 7.10 10.18 13.85
CA SER A 146 7.80 9.19 14.68
C SER A 146 9.14 9.67 15.22
N GLY A 147 9.68 10.75 14.66
CA GLY A 147 11.06 11.18 14.87
C GLY A 147 12.11 10.34 14.14
N CYS A 148 11.70 9.30 13.40
CA CYS A 148 12.60 8.44 12.64
C CYS A 148 12.86 9.05 11.25
N GLU A 149 14.12 9.20 10.88
CA GLU A 149 14.53 9.55 9.51
C GLU A 149 14.40 8.33 8.59
N LEU A 150 13.95 8.55 7.35
CA LEU A 150 13.65 7.49 6.38
C LEU A 150 14.85 6.56 6.11
N PHE A 151 16.01 7.11 5.77
CA PHE A 151 17.15 6.29 5.34
C PHE A 151 17.75 5.45 6.47
N PRO A 152 17.95 5.96 7.69
CA PRO A 152 18.34 5.12 8.83
C PRO A 152 17.30 4.03 9.15
N PHE A 153 16.00 4.34 9.04
CA PHE A 153 14.92 3.39 9.24
C PHE A 153 14.94 2.27 8.20
N LEU A 154 15.05 2.59 6.91
CA LEU A 154 15.14 1.61 5.84
C LEU A 154 16.37 0.72 6.00
N LYS A 155 17.56 1.32 6.26
CA LYS A 155 18.80 0.59 6.46
C LYS A 155 18.67 -0.45 7.57
N ASP A 156 18.14 -0.06 8.72
CA ASP A 156 17.96 -0.96 9.88
C ASP A 156 17.07 -2.16 9.50
N TYR A 157 15.96 -1.92 8.76
CA TYR A 157 15.06 -2.99 8.35
C TYR A 157 15.59 -3.87 7.20
N VAL A 158 16.36 -3.31 6.29
CA VAL A 158 17.06 -4.08 5.25
C VAL A 158 18.08 -5.04 5.86
N GLU A 159 18.84 -4.57 6.87
CA GLU A 159 19.78 -5.40 7.63
C GLU A 159 19.06 -6.53 8.39
N LYS A 160 17.83 -6.30 8.84
CA LYS A 160 16.96 -7.31 9.48
C LYS A 160 16.27 -8.25 8.49
N GLY A 161 16.44 -8.06 7.18
CA GLY A 161 15.97 -8.96 6.14
C GLY A 161 14.71 -8.51 5.39
N VAL A 162 14.22 -7.28 5.58
CA VAL A 162 13.16 -6.70 4.74
C VAL A 162 13.64 -6.62 3.29
N ARG A 163 12.76 -6.98 2.35
CA ARG A 163 13.01 -6.90 0.90
C ARG A 163 11.92 -6.14 0.15
N LYS A 164 10.72 -6.01 0.70
CA LYS A 164 9.60 -5.28 0.12
C LYS A 164 9.23 -4.08 0.98
N VAL A 165 9.16 -2.91 0.36
CA VAL A 165 8.80 -1.66 1.03
C VAL A 165 7.74 -0.94 0.21
N ILE A 166 6.63 -0.57 0.85
CA ILE A 166 5.71 0.44 0.31
C ILE A 166 6.15 1.78 0.89
N CYS A 167 6.56 2.70 0.02
CA CYS A 167 6.88 4.06 0.43
C CYS A 167 5.81 5.02 -0.09
N THR A 168 5.06 5.63 0.84
CA THR A 168 4.03 6.62 0.53
C THR A 168 4.56 8.03 0.84
N ASP A 169 4.70 8.89 -0.17
CA ASP A 169 4.89 10.30 0.10
C ASP A 169 3.54 10.95 0.41
N ILE A 170 3.34 11.26 1.70
CA ILE A 170 2.09 11.82 2.23
C ILE A 170 1.77 13.17 1.59
N SER A 171 2.79 13.96 1.26
CA SER A 171 2.61 15.28 0.67
C SER A 171 1.97 15.23 -0.71
N CYS A 172 2.17 14.12 -1.43
CA CYS A 172 1.62 13.88 -2.76
C CYS A 172 0.34 13.04 -2.74
N ASP A 173 0.10 12.24 -1.66
CA ASP A 173 -1.00 11.29 -1.65
C ASP A 173 -2.37 11.97 -1.79
N GLY A 174 -3.15 11.46 -2.74
CA GLY A 174 -4.47 11.99 -3.07
C GLY A 174 -4.49 13.35 -3.76
N MET A 175 -3.34 13.96 -4.05
CA MET A 175 -3.26 15.31 -4.65
C MET A 175 -3.33 15.30 -6.18
N LEU A 176 -3.08 14.16 -6.84
CA LEU A 176 -3.08 14.05 -8.31
C LEU A 176 -2.11 15.04 -9.00
N GLN A 177 -0.92 15.21 -8.43
CA GLN A 177 0.10 16.16 -8.88
C GLN A 177 1.39 15.46 -9.38
N GLY A 178 1.38 14.14 -9.45
CA GLY A 178 2.52 13.31 -9.78
C GLY A 178 3.20 12.71 -8.55
N PRO A 179 3.86 11.54 -8.70
CA PRO A 179 4.57 10.86 -7.64
C PRO A 179 5.94 11.49 -7.35
N SER A 180 6.48 11.24 -6.16
CA SER A 180 7.80 11.71 -5.72
C SER A 180 8.96 10.91 -6.33
N ILE A 181 9.14 10.99 -7.65
CA ILE A 181 10.14 10.21 -8.40
C ILE A 181 11.55 10.38 -7.84
N ALA A 182 11.92 11.59 -7.43
CA ALA A 182 13.24 11.87 -6.87
C ALA A 182 13.49 11.08 -5.57
N LEU A 183 12.50 11.04 -4.67
CA LEU A 183 12.56 10.27 -3.43
C LEU A 183 12.73 8.77 -3.71
N TYR A 184 11.94 8.21 -4.61
CA TYR A 184 12.00 6.77 -4.92
C TYR A 184 13.31 6.37 -5.58
N LYS A 185 13.87 7.22 -6.44
CA LYS A 185 15.21 7.02 -7.00
C LYS A 185 16.28 7.03 -5.91
N GLU A 186 16.25 8.00 -5.02
CA GLU A 186 17.19 8.11 -3.91
C GLU A 186 17.13 6.86 -3.01
N ILE A 187 15.93 6.33 -2.73
CA ILE A 187 15.78 5.08 -1.99
C ILE A 187 16.47 3.92 -2.70
N LEU A 188 16.26 3.73 -4.00
CA LEU A 188 16.87 2.64 -4.76
C LEU A 188 18.38 2.84 -4.99
N GLU A 189 18.88 4.06 -5.00
CA GLU A 189 20.32 4.33 -5.03
C GLU A 189 21.01 3.87 -3.73
N HIS A 190 20.34 4.03 -2.58
CA HIS A 190 20.85 3.57 -1.28
C HIS A 190 20.60 2.08 -1.03
N HIS A 191 19.50 1.55 -1.55
CA HIS A 191 19.01 0.19 -1.30
C HIS A 191 18.55 -0.49 -2.59
N PRO A 192 19.48 -0.81 -3.52
CA PRO A 192 19.14 -1.40 -4.83
C PRO A 192 18.55 -2.81 -4.75
N GLU A 193 18.67 -3.47 -3.60
CA GLU A 193 18.11 -4.78 -3.32
C GLU A 193 16.62 -4.76 -2.95
N LEU A 194 16.04 -3.58 -2.73
CA LEU A 194 14.63 -3.46 -2.33
C LEU A 194 13.68 -3.60 -3.51
N TYR A 195 12.63 -4.36 -3.30
CA TYR A 195 11.43 -4.28 -4.10
C TYR A 195 10.58 -3.10 -3.60
N LEU A 196 10.88 -1.91 -4.15
CA LEU A 196 10.23 -0.67 -3.76
C LEU A 196 8.88 -0.52 -4.47
N ILE A 197 7.83 -0.31 -3.71
CA ILE A 197 6.49 -0.03 -4.19
C ILE A 197 6.23 1.47 -3.94
N ALA A 198 6.23 2.25 -5.02
CA ALA A 198 5.95 3.68 -4.95
C ALA A 198 4.45 3.91 -4.67
N SER A 199 4.13 4.83 -3.77
CA SER A 199 2.76 5.15 -3.40
C SER A 199 2.57 6.65 -3.18
N GLY A 200 1.41 7.15 -3.63
CA GLY A 200 1.05 8.56 -3.51
C GLY A 200 1.33 9.38 -4.77
N GLY A 201 0.39 10.27 -5.09
CA GLY A 201 0.56 11.31 -6.10
C GLY A 201 0.24 10.95 -7.55
N VAL A 202 0.21 9.68 -7.93
CA VAL A 202 -0.07 9.27 -9.31
C VAL A 202 -1.33 9.98 -9.85
N SER A 203 -1.18 10.66 -10.98
CA SER A 203 -2.23 11.50 -11.56
C SER A 203 -2.68 11.06 -12.96
N CYS A 204 -1.82 10.36 -13.70
CA CYS A 204 -2.09 9.88 -15.06
C CYS A 204 -1.20 8.68 -15.41
N ALA A 205 -1.46 8.03 -16.55
CA ALA A 205 -0.68 6.89 -17.02
C ALA A 205 0.80 7.24 -17.32
N ASP A 206 1.08 8.49 -17.70
CA ASP A 206 2.46 8.92 -17.94
C ASP A 206 3.31 8.95 -16.66
N ASP A 207 2.72 9.20 -15.50
CA ASP A 207 3.43 9.09 -14.22
C ASP A 207 3.93 7.65 -13.99
N ILE A 208 3.10 6.66 -14.32
CA ILE A 208 3.46 5.24 -14.23
C ILE A 208 4.62 4.92 -15.19
N ARG A 209 4.59 5.43 -16.44
CA ARG A 209 5.69 5.27 -17.40
C ARG A 209 6.98 5.91 -16.90
N HIS A 210 6.90 7.08 -16.28
CA HIS A 210 8.08 7.73 -15.70
C HIS A 210 8.69 6.92 -14.55
N LEU A 211 7.86 6.36 -13.67
CA LEU A 211 8.32 5.45 -12.61
C LEU A 211 9.00 4.21 -13.21
N GLU A 212 8.43 3.62 -14.25
CA GLU A 212 9.02 2.47 -14.96
C GLU A 212 10.38 2.80 -15.56
N VAL A 213 10.48 3.93 -16.28
CA VAL A 213 11.73 4.38 -16.93
C VAL A 213 12.86 4.58 -15.92
N VAL A 214 12.56 5.05 -14.71
CA VAL A 214 13.56 5.24 -13.66
C VAL A 214 13.81 3.96 -12.84
N GLY A 215 13.19 2.84 -13.20
CA GLY A 215 13.47 1.53 -12.63
C GLY A 215 12.70 1.19 -11.36
N ILE A 216 11.61 1.90 -11.05
CA ILE A 216 10.74 1.55 -9.91
C ILE A 216 9.99 0.24 -10.22
N PRO A 217 10.11 -0.80 -9.36
CA PRO A 217 9.55 -2.12 -9.67
C PRO A 217 8.03 -2.17 -9.64
N ALA A 218 7.38 -1.39 -8.75
CA ALA A 218 5.93 -1.43 -8.57
C ALA A 218 5.36 -0.08 -8.15
N VAL A 219 4.08 0.14 -8.43
CA VAL A 219 3.37 1.37 -8.07
C VAL A 219 1.97 1.10 -7.55
N ILE A 220 1.64 1.71 -6.41
CA ILE A 220 0.27 1.78 -5.88
C ILE A 220 -0.40 3.05 -6.40
N PHE A 221 -1.62 2.92 -6.89
CA PHE A 221 -2.45 4.04 -7.33
C PHE A 221 -3.93 3.75 -7.06
N GLY A 222 -4.69 4.78 -6.80
CA GLY A 222 -6.13 4.67 -6.52
C GLY A 222 -6.90 5.84 -7.11
N LYS A 223 -6.74 7.04 -6.55
CA LYS A 223 -7.55 8.22 -6.87
C LYS A 223 -7.58 8.53 -8.38
N ALA A 224 -6.45 8.42 -9.08
CA ALA A 224 -6.40 8.66 -10.53
C ALA A 224 -7.30 7.69 -11.33
N LEU A 225 -7.39 6.43 -10.90
CA LEU A 225 -8.30 5.46 -11.51
C LEU A 225 -9.76 5.78 -11.20
N TYR A 226 -10.10 5.99 -9.93
CA TYR A 226 -11.47 6.29 -9.50
C TYR A 226 -12.01 7.61 -10.03
N GLU A 227 -11.15 8.60 -10.27
CA GLU A 227 -11.51 9.89 -10.88
C GLU A 227 -11.49 9.84 -12.42
N GLY A 228 -11.21 8.65 -13.03
CA GLY A 228 -11.18 8.46 -14.48
C GLY A 228 -10.02 9.15 -15.20
N ARG A 229 -8.97 9.53 -14.47
CA ARG A 229 -7.74 10.11 -15.07
C ARG A 229 -6.82 9.06 -15.66
N ILE A 230 -6.95 7.82 -15.20
CA ILE A 230 -6.35 6.64 -15.79
C ILE A 230 -7.51 5.72 -16.18
N THR A 231 -7.55 5.31 -17.42
CA THR A 231 -8.56 4.38 -17.94
C THR A 231 -8.03 2.94 -17.87
N PHE A 232 -8.92 1.96 -17.78
CA PHE A 232 -8.54 0.55 -17.87
C PHE A 232 -7.78 0.23 -19.16
N LYS A 233 -8.16 0.84 -20.29
CA LYS A 233 -7.46 0.67 -21.57
C LYS A 233 -6.00 1.15 -21.52
N GLU A 234 -5.70 2.19 -20.74
CA GLU A 234 -4.31 2.63 -20.54
C GLU A 234 -3.56 1.65 -19.65
N LEU A 235 -4.22 1.06 -18.63
CA LEU A 235 -3.60 0.04 -17.75
C LEU A 235 -3.26 -1.25 -18.53
N GLU A 236 -4.06 -1.65 -19.51
CA GLU A 236 -3.80 -2.82 -20.36
C GLU A 236 -2.43 -2.75 -21.05
N ASN A 237 -1.91 -1.55 -21.32
CA ASN A 237 -0.57 -1.38 -21.91
C ASN A 237 0.59 -1.78 -20.97
N PHE A 238 0.32 -1.95 -19.68
CA PHE A 238 1.30 -2.33 -18.66
C PHE A 238 1.14 -3.78 -18.17
N VAL A 239 0.10 -4.50 -18.59
CA VAL A 239 -0.23 -5.86 -18.08
C VAL A 239 -0.10 -6.96 -19.14
N SER A 240 0.45 -6.66 -20.32
CA SER A 240 0.65 -7.58 -21.44
C SER A 240 1.82 -8.54 -21.29
#